data_5dff3a3e12d76136724f14d025ba3408
#
_entry.id   5dff3a3e12d76136724f14d025ba3408
#
_cell.length_a   1.000
_cell.length_b   1.000
_cell.length_c   1.000
_cell.angle_alpha   90.00
_cell.angle_beta   90.00
_cell.angle_gamma   90.00
#
_symmetry.space_group_name_H-M   'P 1'
#
loop_
_entity.id
_entity.type
_entity.pdbx_description
1 polymer ?
#
loop_
_entity_poly.entity_id
_entity_poly.type
_entity_poly.pdbx_seq_one_letter_code
_entity_poly.pdbx_strand_id
1 'polypeptide(L)'
;MGSACEAGELYQALLRNAPDQEIARLVNFYDYLEIQPLGNNAFMLADEKHDMINSEEDLKEINRKIVKLENRFKKPVVATCDVHFMDPQDEVYRRIIMAGNGFPTRITRHRFTFVQRRKCWRNFPNL
;
A
#
# COMPACT_ATOMS: atom_id res chain seq x y z
N MET A 1 11.94 11.74 -4.22
CA MET A 1 11.64 10.79 -3.11
C MET A 1 10.16 10.48 -3.13
N GLY A 2 9.77 9.19 -3.03
CA GLY A 2 8.37 8.77 -3.01
C GLY A 2 7.80 8.64 -1.60
N SER A 3 6.47 8.61 -1.48
CA SER A 3 5.77 8.50 -0.20
C SER A 3 5.79 7.09 0.41
N ALA A 4 6.39 6.13 -0.27
CA ALA A 4 6.49 4.72 0.10
C ALA A 4 5.12 4.00 0.24
N CYS A 5 5.15 2.79 0.81
CA CYS A 5 4.03 1.86 0.96
C CYS A 5 3.15 2.19 2.18
N GLU A 6 2.41 1.20 2.67
CA GLU A 6 1.56 1.31 3.87
C GLU A 6 2.34 1.67 5.14
N ALA A 7 3.62 1.33 5.21
CA ALA A 7 4.50 1.72 6.32
C ALA A 7 5.00 3.17 6.22
N GLY A 8 4.78 3.85 5.08
CA GLY A 8 5.18 5.23 4.86
C GLY A 8 4.38 6.23 5.69
N GLU A 9 5.01 7.37 6.03
CA GLU A 9 4.40 8.38 6.88
C GLU A 9 3.08 8.93 6.33
N LEU A 10 2.96 9.11 5.00
CA LEU A 10 1.74 9.61 4.38
C LEU A 10 0.59 8.61 4.54
N TYR A 11 0.83 7.33 4.24
CA TYR A 11 -0.20 6.30 4.37
C TYR A 11 -0.66 6.17 5.82
N GLN A 12 0.29 6.14 6.76
CA GLN A 12 0.01 6.09 8.20
C GLN A 12 -0.76 7.33 8.69
N ALA A 13 -0.44 8.52 8.17
CA ALA A 13 -1.18 9.73 8.48
C ALA A 13 -2.63 9.68 7.98
N LEU A 14 -2.85 9.14 6.78
CA LEU A 14 -4.21 8.95 6.23
C LEU A 14 -5.02 7.92 7.02
N LEU A 15 -4.38 6.82 7.47
CA LEU A 15 -5.03 5.81 8.30
C LEU A 15 -5.58 6.40 9.60
N ARG A 16 -4.79 7.19 10.32
CA ARG A 16 -5.23 7.82 11.58
C ARG A 16 -6.04 9.09 11.40
N ASN A 17 -6.47 9.41 10.16
CA ASN A 17 -7.19 10.63 9.84
C ASN A 17 -6.49 11.90 10.36
N ALA A 18 -5.17 12.02 10.12
CA ALA A 18 -4.38 13.17 10.53
C ALA A 18 -4.95 14.49 9.99
N PRO A 19 -4.72 15.62 10.68
CA PRO A 19 -5.17 16.92 10.23
C PRO A 19 -4.63 17.30 8.85
N ASP A 20 -5.42 18.06 8.08
CA ASP A 20 -5.06 18.53 6.73
C ASP A 20 -3.69 19.23 6.67
N GLN A 21 -3.31 19.94 7.72
CA GLN A 21 -2.02 20.62 7.81
C GLN A 21 -0.85 19.62 7.83
N GLU A 22 -0.99 18.51 8.55
CA GLU A 22 0.01 17.45 8.59
C GLU A 22 0.11 16.73 7.25
N ILE A 23 -1.04 16.39 6.65
CA ILE A 23 -1.10 15.77 5.32
C ILE A 23 -0.41 16.68 4.29
N ALA A 24 -0.72 17.99 4.31
CA ALA A 24 -0.11 18.95 3.40
C ALA A 24 1.42 19.03 3.56
N ARG A 25 1.92 19.01 4.80
CA ARG A 25 3.36 19.00 5.08
C ARG A 25 4.03 17.75 4.50
N LEU A 26 3.45 16.59 4.72
CA LEU A 26 3.98 15.31 4.22
C LEU A 26 3.96 15.26 2.69
N VAL A 27 2.84 15.63 2.06
CA VAL A 27 2.73 15.65 0.58
C VAL A 27 3.75 16.60 -0.05
N ASN A 28 3.97 17.77 0.54
CA ASN A 28 4.94 18.73 0.01
C ASN A 28 6.40 18.22 0.14
N PHE A 29 6.70 17.38 1.10
CA PHE A 29 8.03 16.79 1.29
C PHE A 29 8.39 15.80 0.18
N TYR A 30 7.42 15.02 -0.33
CA TYR A 30 7.66 14.02 -1.36
C TYR A 30 7.61 14.59 -2.77
N ASP A 31 8.39 14.01 -3.70
CA ASP A 31 8.37 14.37 -5.13
C ASP A 31 7.19 13.71 -5.84
N TYR A 32 6.80 12.51 -5.41
CA TYR A 32 5.63 11.76 -5.91
C TYR A 32 5.00 10.94 -4.80
N LEU A 33 3.73 10.57 -5.00
CA LEU A 33 2.96 9.74 -4.07
C LEU A 33 2.79 8.33 -4.64
N GLU A 34 2.66 7.34 -3.77
CA GLU A 34 2.49 5.94 -4.18
C GLU A 34 1.12 5.39 -3.78
N ILE A 35 0.59 4.56 -4.66
CA ILE A 35 -0.53 3.67 -4.37
C ILE A 35 -0.13 2.23 -4.67
N GLN A 36 -0.69 1.28 -3.92
CA GLN A 36 -0.40 -0.14 -4.09
C GLN A 36 -1.67 -0.95 -4.33
N PRO A 37 -1.57 -2.13 -5.00
CA PRO A 37 -2.68 -3.06 -5.14
C PRO A 37 -3.27 -3.43 -3.78
N LEU A 38 -4.60 -3.58 -3.71
CA LEU A 38 -5.29 -3.92 -2.46
C LEU A 38 -4.75 -5.19 -1.81
N GLY A 39 -4.34 -6.18 -2.63
CA GLY A 39 -3.77 -7.42 -2.15
C GLY A 39 -2.49 -7.25 -1.33
N ASN A 40 -1.71 -6.17 -1.55
CA ASN A 40 -0.51 -5.89 -0.78
C ASN A 40 -0.86 -5.50 0.68
N ASN A 41 -1.98 -4.82 0.86
CA ASN A 41 -2.43 -4.30 2.14
C ASN A 41 -3.54 -5.15 2.77
N ALA A 42 -3.90 -6.29 2.16
CA ALA A 42 -4.97 -7.16 2.65
C ALA A 42 -4.70 -7.75 4.05
N PHE A 43 -3.44 -7.82 4.48
CA PHE A 43 -3.09 -8.25 5.83
C PHE A 43 -3.66 -7.32 6.91
N MET A 44 -3.88 -6.04 6.59
CA MET A 44 -4.44 -5.06 7.53
C MET A 44 -5.88 -5.39 7.93
N LEU A 45 -6.62 -6.14 7.10
CA LEU A 45 -7.98 -6.60 7.40
C LEU A 45 -8.04 -7.63 8.53
N ALA A 46 -6.92 -8.28 8.83
CA ALA A 46 -6.81 -9.32 9.85
C ALA A 46 -5.96 -8.88 11.05
N ASP A 47 -5.46 -7.66 11.04
CA ASP A 47 -4.57 -7.13 12.10
C ASP A 47 -5.35 -6.18 13.01
N GLU A 48 -5.54 -6.60 14.26
CA GLU A 48 -6.21 -5.82 15.31
C GLU A 48 -5.56 -4.44 15.57
N LYS A 49 -4.33 -4.23 15.09
CA LYS A 49 -3.64 -2.93 15.19
C LYS A 49 -4.18 -1.89 14.19
N HIS A 50 -4.97 -2.34 13.22
CA HIS A 50 -5.50 -1.50 12.15
C HIS A 50 -7.03 -1.38 12.26
N ASP A 51 -7.55 -1.05 13.44
CA ASP A 51 -9.00 -0.94 13.75
C ASP A 51 -9.79 -0.06 12.78
N MET A 52 -9.10 0.79 12.01
CA MET A 52 -9.72 1.68 11.01
C MET A 52 -9.96 0.98 9.66
N ILE A 53 -9.41 -0.22 9.45
CA ILE A 53 -9.51 -0.97 8.19
C ILE A 53 -10.30 -2.25 8.44
N ASN A 54 -11.57 -2.24 8.08
CA ASN A 54 -12.48 -3.36 8.30
C ASN A 54 -12.93 -4.04 7.00
N SER A 55 -12.66 -3.41 5.86
CA SER A 55 -13.11 -3.88 4.55
C SER A 55 -12.13 -3.53 3.44
N GLU A 56 -12.22 -4.26 2.31
CA GLU A 56 -11.47 -3.87 1.10
C GLU A 56 -11.86 -2.47 0.60
N GLU A 57 -13.06 -2.00 0.91
CA GLU A 57 -13.49 -0.66 0.53
C GLU A 57 -12.73 0.42 1.30
N ASP A 58 -12.36 0.17 2.56
CA ASP A 58 -11.52 1.09 3.33
C ASP A 58 -10.12 1.21 2.70
N LEU A 59 -9.54 0.10 2.24
CA LEU A 59 -8.26 0.11 1.52
C LEU A 59 -8.36 0.89 0.20
N LYS A 60 -9.46 0.73 -0.55
CA LYS A 60 -9.72 1.52 -1.77
C LYS A 60 -9.83 3.01 -1.44
N GLU A 61 -10.53 3.34 -0.36
CA GLU A 61 -10.70 4.75 0.01
C GLU A 61 -9.36 5.42 0.38
N ILE A 62 -8.42 4.71 1.00
CA ILE A 62 -7.07 5.26 1.21
C ILE A 62 -6.39 5.55 -0.13
N ASN A 63 -6.41 4.61 -1.08
CA ASN A 63 -5.85 4.85 -2.42
C ASN A 63 -6.53 6.04 -3.11
N ARG A 64 -7.87 6.16 -3.02
CA ARG A 64 -8.61 7.32 -3.57
C ARG A 64 -8.21 8.64 -2.89
N LYS A 65 -8.00 8.63 -1.57
CA LYS A 65 -7.50 9.82 -0.86
C LYS A 65 -6.14 10.24 -1.41
N ILE A 66 -5.21 9.30 -1.63
CA ILE A 66 -3.89 9.60 -2.20
C ILE A 66 -4.04 10.17 -3.62
N VAL A 67 -4.87 9.58 -4.47
CA VAL A 67 -5.13 10.10 -5.82
C VAL A 67 -5.74 11.50 -5.80
N LYS A 68 -6.66 11.79 -4.88
CA LYS A 68 -7.22 13.15 -4.72
C LYS A 68 -6.15 14.20 -4.36
N LEU A 69 -5.09 13.80 -3.64
CA LEU A 69 -3.97 14.69 -3.31
C LEU A 69 -3.17 15.11 -4.55
N GLU A 70 -3.10 14.27 -5.61
CA GLU A 70 -2.50 14.64 -6.91
C GLU A 70 -3.07 15.95 -7.43
N ASN A 71 -4.39 16.03 -7.50
CA ASN A 71 -5.09 17.22 -8.02
C ASN A 71 -4.88 18.45 -7.13
N ARG A 72 -4.89 18.25 -5.80
CA ARG A 72 -4.77 19.33 -4.82
C ARG A 72 -3.35 19.91 -4.76
N PHE A 73 -2.33 19.06 -4.80
CA PHE A 73 -0.93 19.45 -4.58
C PHE A 73 -0.07 19.40 -5.85
N LYS A 74 -0.62 18.95 -6.98
CA LYS A 74 0.09 18.78 -8.26
C LYS A 74 1.30 17.86 -8.15
N LYS A 75 1.19 16.83 -7.33
CA LYS A 75 2.21 15.78 -7.15
C LYS A 75 1.83 14.55 -7.95
N PRO A 76 2.73 13.97 -8.76
CA PRO A 76 2.43 12.74 -9.48
C PRO A 76 2.05 11.60 -8.53
N VAL A 77 1.06 10.80 -8.90
CA VAL A 77 0.76 9.53 -8.23
C VAL A 77 1.21 8.37 -9.11
N VAL A 78 1.96 7.46 -8.54
CA VAL A 78 2.47 6.26 -9.22
C VAL A 78 1.91 4.99 -8.58
N ALA A 79 1.51 4.04 -9.41
CA ALA A 79 1.11 2.72 -8.97
C ALA A 79 2.35 1.82 -8.91
N THR A 80 2.70 1.35 -7.72
CA THR A 80 3.78 0.38 -7.50
C THR A 80 3.20 -0.94 -7.00
N CYS A 81 3.89 -2.06 -7.28
CA CYS A 81 3.40 -3.38 -6.89
C CYS A 81 4.18 -3.99 -5.72
N ASP A 82 5.22 -3.32 -5.22
CA ASP A 82 6.07 -3.80 -4.13
C ASP A 82 6.49 -5.27 -4.31
N VAL A 83 7.08 -5.56 -5.47
CA VAL A 83 7.37 -6.91 -5.93
C VAL A 83 8.49 -7.54 -5.10
N HIS A 84 8.21 -8.70 -4.50
CA HIS A 84 9.17 -9.43 -3.68
C HIS A 84 9.56 -10.81 -4.26
N PHE A 85 8.87 -11.29 -5.29
CA PHE A 85 9.16 -12.53 -6.00
C PHE A 85 8.59 -12.47 -7.42
N MET A 86 9.14 -13.26 -8.33
CA MET A 86 8.78 -13.20 -9.75
C MET A 86 7.53 -14.02 -10.05
N ASP A 87 7.50 -15.26 -9.58
CA ASP A 87 6.42 -16.19 -9.84
C ASP A 87 5.60 -16.47 -8.57
N PRO A 88 4.29 -16.68 -8.68
CA PRO A 88 3.41 -16.90 -7.51
C PRO A 88 3.82 -18.05 -6.60
N GLN A 89 4.47 -19.08 -7.16
CA GLN A 89 4.99 -20.22 -6.39
C GLN A 89 6.18 -19.86 -5.50
N ASP A 90 6.90 -18.78 -5.81
CA ASP A 90 8.09 -18.34 -5.06
C ASP A 90 7.74 -17.68 -3.73
N GLU A 91 6.45 -17.40 -3.49
CA GLU A 91 5.94 -16.86 -2.22
C GLU A 91 6.39 -17.70 -1.02
N VAL A 92 6.46 -19.01 -1.19
CA VAL A 92 6.89 -19.92 -0.13
C VAL A 92 8.31 -19.63 0.35
N TYR A 93 9.22 -19.31 -0.55
CA TYR A 93 10.62 -18.99 -0.21
C TYR A 93 10.71 -17.68 0.58
N ARG A 94 9.98 -16.65 0.14
CA ARG A 94 9.90 -15.40 0.88
C ARG A 94 9.39 -15.63 2.30
N ARG A 95 8.34 -16.41 2.47
CA ARG A 95 7.75 -16.73 3.77
C ARG A 95 8.74 -17.45 4.69
N ILE A 96 9.53 -18.40 4.16
CA ILE A 96 10.58 -19.10 4.91
C ILE A 96 11.65 -18.10 5.38
N ILE A 97 12.12 -17.21 4.49
CA ILE A 97 13.13 -16.20 4.80
C ILE A 97 12.62 -15.24 5.88
N MET A 98 11.39 -14.77 5.76
CA MET A 98 10.77 -13.87 6.75
C MET A 98 10.64 -14.54 8.11
N ALA A 99 10.23 -15.83 8.14
CA ALA A 99 10.17 -16.61 9.37
C ALA A 99 11.54 -16.76 10.04
N GLY A 100 12.57 -17.04 9.25
CA GLY A 100 13.95 -17.13 9.72
C GLY A 100 14.49 -15.84 10.32
N ASN A 101 13.98 -14.69 9.87
CA ASN A 101 14.32 -13.37 10.39
C ASN A 101 13.42 -12.91 11.56
N GLY A 102 12.60 -13.79 12.12
CA GLY A 102 11.77 -13.51 13.29
C GLY A 102 10.50 -12.69 13.01
N PHE A 103 10.16 -12.45 11.74
CA PHE A 103 8.89 -11.83 11.41
C PHE A 103 7.73 -12.83 11.63
N PRO A 104 6.63 -12.43 12.27
CA PRO A 104 5.47 -13.30 12.42
C PRO A 104 4.90 -13.64 11.04
N THR A 105 5.19 -14.83 10.58
CA THR A 105 4.64 -15.36 9.32
C THR A 105 3.20 -15.83 9.56
N ARG A 106 2.30 -14.92 9.88
CA ARG A 106 0.89 -15.21 9.76
C ARG A 106 0.60 -15.47 8.28
N ILE A 107 -0.04 -16.59 8.02
CA ILE A 107 -0.37 -17.20 6.72
C ILE A 107 -1.34 -16.30 5.93
N THR A 108 -0.96 -15.09 5.68
CA THR A 108 -1.65 -14.24 4.73
C THR A 108 -0.89 -14.35 3.42
N ARG A 109 -1.52 -14.95 2.41
CA ARG A 109 -1.01 -15.00 1.04
C ARG A 109 -0.89 -13.57 0.52
N HIS A 110 0.23 -12.92 0.82
CA HIS A 110 0.55 -11.62 0.25
C HIS A 110 0.83 -11.82 -1.24
N ARG A 111 0.02 -11.23 -2.09
CA ARG A 111 0.20 -11.27 -3.54
C ARG A 111 1.23 -10.23 -4.00
N PHE A 112 2.44 -10.28 -3.46
CA PHE A 112 3.56 -9.43 -3.90
C PHE A 112 4.22 -9.95 -5.18
N THR A 113 3.44 -10.45 -6.14
CA THR A 113 3.95 -10.97 -7.40
C THR A 113 4.22 -9.84 -8.39
N PHE A 114 5.25 -10.06 -9.24
CA PHE A 114 5.44 -9.25 -10.42
C PHE A 114 4.16 -9.23 -11.26
N VAL A 115 3.59 -8.06 -11.46
CA VAL A 115 2.40 -7.89 -12.27
C VAL A 115 2.76 -7.05 -13.49
N GLN A 116 2.63 -7.63 -14.68
CA GLN A 116 2.80 -6.87 -15.92
C GLN A 116 1.89 -5.65 -15.95
N ARG A 117 2.35 -4.53 -16.54
CA ARG A 117 1.65 -3.23 -16.59
C ARG A 117 0.14 -3.34 -16.85
N ARG A 118 -0.30 -4.17 -17.83
CA ARG A 118 -1.72 -4.37 -18.15
C ARG A 118 -2.52 -5.06 -17.05
N LYS A 119 -1.87 -5.90 -16.23
CA LYS A 119 -2.50 -6.58 -15.08
C LYS A 119 -2.45 -5.71 -13.82
N CYS A 120 -1.44 -4.83 -13.70
CA CYS A 120 -1.33 -3.92 -12.58
C CYS A 120 -2.59 -3.04 -12.47
N TRP A 121 -3.02 -2.40 -13.56
CA TRP A 121 -4.22 -1.56 -13.57
C TRP A 121 -5.51 -2.29 -13.19
N ARG A 122 -5.61 -3.60 -13.44
CA ARG A 122 -6.77 -4.40 -13.00
C ARG A 122 -6.85 -4.57 -11.48
N ASN A 123 -5.75 -4.35 -10.78
CA ASN A 123 -5.68 -4.39 -9.32
C ASN A 123 -6.05 -3.04 -8.67
N PHE A 124 -6.41 -2.03 -9.49
CA PHE A 124 -6.89 -0.73 -9.06
C PHE A 124 -8.28 -0.44 -9.66
N PRO A 125 -9.30 -1.29 -9.38
CA PRO A 125 -10.63 -1.06 -9.92
C PRO A 125 -11.21 0.22 -9.33
N ASN A 126 -11.69 1.11 -10.20
CA ASN A 126 -12.38 2.35 -9.81
C ASN A 126 -11.48 3.45 -9.17
N LEU A 127 -10.23 3.56 -9.59
CA LEU A 127 -9.41 4.74 -9.35
C LEU A 127 -9.56 5.76 -10.47
#